data_8807df4f72311f7171fea360a9eb3fff
#
_entry.id   8807df4f72311f7171fea360a9eb3fff
#
_cell.length_a   1.000
_cell.length_b   1.000
_cell.length_c   1.000
_cell.angle_alpha   90.00
_cell.angle_beta   90.00
_cell.angle_gamma   90.00
#
_symmetry.space_group_name_H-M   'P 1'
#
loop_
_entity.id
_entity.type
_entity.pdbx_description
1 polymer ?
#
loop_
_entity_poly.entity_id
_entity_poly.type
_entity_poly.pdbx_seq_one_letter_code
_entity_poly.pdbx_strand_id
1 'polypeptide(L)'
;MIEELQAASEGSIIVLHLCAHNPTGVDPTREQWVKIAEVIAQKKHFPFFDCAYQGFASGDLDNDAWAVRYFADAGFEMCVAQSFAKNLGLYGQRAGCFHFISHDVVTKARVLSQLEIIQRSEISNPPIYGAKVASTVLNDELFFREWKENLKTMSGRIIEMRKRLYNKLVELGTPGDWSHITKQIGMFSLWVRL
;
A
#
# COMPACT_ATOMS: atom_id res chain seq x y z
N MET A 1 2.08 -15.09 9.74
CA MET A 1 2.72 -14.54 8.51
C MET A 1 4.12 -15.11 8.29
N ILE A 2 5.10 -14.97 9.22
CA ILE A 2 6.48 -15.51 9.00
C ILE A 2 6.45 -17.02 8.77
N GLU A 3 5.71 -17.77 9.56
CA GLU A 3 5.57 -19.23 9.43
C GLU A 3 4.98 -19.61 8.06
N GLU A 4 3.93 -18.90 7.59
CA GLU A 4 3.36 -19.12 6.27
C GLU A 4 4.35 -18.81 5.14
N LEU A 5 5.12 -17.72 5.27
CA LEU A 5 6.16 -17.40 4.29
C LEU A 5 7.25 -18.49 4.23
N GLN A 6 7.64 -19.03 5.39
CA GLN A 6 8.59 -20.13 5.47
C GLN A 6 8.02 -21.43 4.92
N ALA A 7 6.73 -21.70 5.12
CA ALA A 7 6.05 -22.91 4.61
C ALA A 7 5.76 -22.86 3.12
N ALA A 8 5.62 -21.67 2.52
CA ALA A 8 5.37 -21.51 1.09
C ALA A 8 6.51 -22.13 0.25
N SER A 9 6.16 -22.61 -0.94
CA SER A 9 7.15 -23.15 -1.89
C SER A 9 8.18 -22.10 -2.28
N GLU A 10 9.45 -22.50 -2.46
CA GLU A 10 10.50 -21.60 -2.93
C GLU A 10 10.08 -20.93 -4.24
N GLY A 11 10.37 -19.62 -4.38
CA GLY A 11 10.03 -18.85 -5.58
C GLY A 11 8.55 -18.43 -5.69
N SER A 12 7.75 -18.59 -4.63
CA SER A 12 6.34 -18.16 -4.64
C SER A 12 6.21 -16.63 -4.80
N ILE A 13 5.14 -16.21 -5.49
CA ILE A 13 4.74 -14.81 -5.53
C ILE A 13 3.99 -14.47 -4.23
N ILE A 14 4.47 -13.47 -3.50
CA ILE A 14 3.89 -13.05 -2.22
C ILE A 14 3.25 -11.68 -2.38
N VAL A 15 1.92 -11.63 -2.28
CA VAL A 15 1.17 -10.37 -2.29
C VAL A 15 1.18 -9.74 -0.90
N LEU A 16 1.68 -8.52 -0.81
CA LEU A 16 1.85 -7.75 0.42
C LEU A 16 1.13 -6.41 0.29
N HIS A 17 0.32 -6.02 1.28
CA HIS A 17 -0.17 -4.64 1.33
C HIS A 17 0.96 -3.73 1.81
N LEU A 18 1.18 -2.62 1.09
CA LEU A 18 2.24 -1.66 1.45
C LEU A 18 1.95 -0.98 2.79
N CYS A 19 0.72 -0.50 2.96
CA CYS A 19 0.26 0.18 4.16
C CYS A 19 -1.27 0.13 4.28
N ALA A 20 -1.79 0.41 5.48
CA ALA A 20 -3.22 0.47 5.81
C ALA A 20 -3.97 -0.79 5.34
N HIS A 21 -3.49 -1.95 5.79
CA HIS A 21 -3.97 -3.27 5.35
C HIS A 21 -5.50 -3.39 5.38
N ASN A 22 -6.08 -3.76 4.26
CA ASN A 22 -7.49 -4.10 4.13
C ASN A 22 -7.66 -5.63 4.28
N PRO A 23 -8.42 -6.15 5.24
CA PRO A 23 -9.40 -5.44 6.07
C PRO A 23 -8.96 -5.11 7.51
N THR A 24 -7.74 -5.46 7.91
CA THR A 24 -7.39 -5.50 9.35
C THR A 24 -6.98 -4.15 9.94
N GLY A 25 -6.47 -3.22 9.13
CA GLY A 25 -5.85 -1.99 9.60
C GLY A 25 -4.55 -2.21 10.38
N VAL A 26 -3.95 -3.41 10.29
CA VAL A 26 -2.71 -3.75 11.00
C VAL A 26 -1.58 -3.92 10.00
N ASP A 27 -0.59 -3.04 10.09
CA ASP A 27 0.61 -3.10 9.26
C ASP A 27 1.81 -3.61 10.07
N PRO A 28 2.78 -4.28 9.44
CA PRO A 28 4.03 -4.64 10.08
C PRO A 28 4.83 -3.40 10.50
N THR A 29 5.53 -3.49 11.63
CA THR A 29 6.54 -2.49 11.99
C THR A 29 7.75 -2.56 11.06
N ARG A 30 8.64 -1.57 11.10
CA ARG A 30 9.88 -1.59 10.29
C ARG A 30 10.74 -2.82 10.58
N GLU A 31 10.85 -3.20 11.85
CA GLU A 31 11.60 -4.39 12.29
C GLU A 31 10.93 -5.69 11.78
N GLN A 32 9.60 -5.72 11.73
CA GLN A 32 8.86 -6.85 11.16
C GLN A 32 9.02 -6.91 9.64
N TRP A 33 9.03 -5.76 8.95
CA TRP A 33 9.31 -5.69 7.52
C TRP A 33 10.71 -6.20 7.17
N VAL A 34 11.72 -5.88 8.00
CA VAL A 34 13.08 -6.43 7.85
C VAL A 34 13.05 -7.96 7.93
N LYS A 35 12.38 -8.53 8.93
CA LYS A 35 12.24 -9.99 9.07
C LYS A 35 11.48 -10.64 7.92
N ILE A 36 10.44 -9.97 7.40
CA ILE A 36 9.70 -10.43 6.22
C ILE A 36 10.64 -10.48 5.01
N ALA A 37 11.43 -9.43 4.79
CA ALA A 37 12.40 -9.36 3.69
C ALA A 37 13.46 -10.47 3.78
N GLU A 38 13.98 -10.75 4.99
CA GLU A 38 14.93 -11.84 5.21
C GLU A 38 14.37 -13.20 4.77
N VAL A 39 13.11 -13.51 5.15
CA VAL A 39 12.46 -14.77 4.75
C VAL A 39 12.19 -14.80 3.26
N ILE A 40 11.74 -13.68 2.67
CA ILE A 40 11.49 -13.56 1.22
C ILE A 40 12.79 -13.80 0.44
N ALA A 41 13.92 -13.23 0.89
CA ALA A 41 15.23 -13.46 0.28
C ALA A 41 15.67 -14.92 0.40
N GLN A 42 15.57 -15.50 1.61
CA GLN A 42 15.97 -16.89 1.88
C GLN A 42 15.19 -17.88 1.02
N LYS A 43 13.90 -17.66 0.83
CA LYS A 43 13.00 -18.52 0.06
C LYS A 43 12.94 -18.13 -1.42
N LYS A 44 13.67 -17.11 -1.85
CA LYS A 44 13.65 -16.55 -3.22
C LYS A 44 12.25 -16.19 -3.68
N HIS A 45 11.38 -15.78 -2.77
CA HIS A 45 10.04 -15.35 -3.11
C HIS A 45 10.06 -14.05 -3.92
N PHE A 46 9.05 -13.86 -4.75
CA PHE A 46 8.86 -12.63 -5.52
C PHE A 46 7.83 -11.72 -4.83
N PRO A 47 8.23 -10.57 -4.27
CA PRO A 47 7.32 -9.65 -3.62
C PRO A 47 6.45 -8.91 -4.64
N PHE A 48 5.15 -8.85 -4.35
CA PHE A 48 4.18 -8.07 -5.09
C PHE A 48 3.42 -7.16 -4.14
N PHE A 49 3.73 -5.87 -4.15
CA PHE A 49 3.08 -4.90 -3.27
C PHE A 49 1.79 -4.35 -3.86
N ASP A 50 0.68 -4.45 -3.09
CA ASP A 50 -0.54 -3.70 -3.32
C ASP A 50 -0.46 -2.37 -2.57
N CYS A 51 -0.47 -1.26 -3.30
CA CYS A 51 -0.35 0.09 -2.79
C CYS A 51 -1.63 0.89 -3.06
N ALA A 52 -2.71 0.57 -2.33
CA ALA A 52 -4.00 1.21 -2.53
C ALA A 52 -4.23 2.44 -1.63
N TYR A 53 -3.49 2.59 -0.53
CA TYR A 53 -3.81 3.53 0.55
C TYR A 53 -2.66 4.43 0.97
N GLN A 54 -1.64 4.60 0.13
CA GLN A 54 -0.51 5.49 0.42
C GLN A 54 -0.98 6.90 0.72
N GLY A 55 -0.54 7.46 1.84
CA GLY A 55 -0.95 8.74 2.40
C GLY A 55 -2.08 8.62 3.44
N PHE A 56 -2.80 7.48 3.52
CA PHE A 56 -3.87 7.28 4.50
C PHE A 56 -3.45 6.57 5.79
N ALA A 57 -2.27 5.94 5.81
CA ALA A 57 -1.77 5.29 7.02
C ALA A 57 -1.24 6.34 8.01
N SER A 58 -0.24 7.10 7.63
CA SER A 58 0.42 8.10 8.50
C SER A 58 0.13 9.56 8.12
N GLY A 59 -0.41 9.83 6.94
CA GLY A 59 -0.52 11.17 6.36
C GLY A 59 0.76 11.65 5.68
N ASP A 60 1.77 10.80 5.64
CA ASP A 60 3.06 11.06 5.00
C ASP A 60 3.34 9.99 3.94
N LEU A 61 3.50 10.44 2.67
CA LEU A 61 3.71 9.56 1.53
C LEU A 61 5.01 8.76 1.63
N ASP A 62 6.06 9.38 2.19
CA ASP A 62 7.38 8.78 2.27
C ASP A 62 7.44 7.74 3.38
N ASN A 63 6.79 8.02 4.52
CA ASN A 63 6.67 7.07 5.60
C ASN A 63 5.83 5.85 5.19
N ASP A 64 4.72 6.07 4.50
CA ASP A 64 3.84 4.98 4.02
C ASP A 64 4.52 4.14 2.93
N ALA A 65 5.48 4.69 2.17
CA ALA A 65 6.25 3.97 1.15
C ALA A 65 7.51 3.27 1.69
N TRP A 66 7.77 3.33 2.99
CA TRP A 66 9.02 2.85 3.57
C TRP A 66 9.35 1.39 3.20
N ALA A 67 8.37 0.50 3.29
CA ALA A 67 8.59 -0.92 3.04
C ALA A 67 9.02 -1.19 1.58
N VAL A 68 8.35 -0.60 0.60
CA VAL A 68 8.74 -0.75 -0.83
C VAL A 68 10.13 -0.20 -1.08
N ARG A 69 10.47 0.96 -0.50
CA ARG A 69 11.83 1.54 -0.65
C ARG A 69 12.89 0.65 -0.01
N TYR A 70 12.62 0.13 1.19
CA TYR A 70 13.52 -0.79 1.86
C TYR A 70 13.80 -2.04 1.00
N PHE A 71 12.76 -2.64 0.41
CA PHE A 71 12.92 -3.79 -0.49
C PHE A 71 13.70 -3.42 -1.75
N ALA A 72 13.44 -2.26 -2.36
CA ALA A 72 14.18 -1.78 -3.52
C ALA A 72 15.67 -1.56 -3.21
N ASP A 73 15.97 -0.90 -2.08
CA ASP A 73 17.34 -0.64 -1.61
C ASP A 73 18.08 -1.94 -1.23
N ALA A 74 17.35 -2.93 -0.75
CA ALA A 74 17.88 -4.28 -0.48
C ALA A 74 18.06 -5.12 -1.75
N GLY A 75 17.72 -4.59 -2.93
CA GLY A 75 17.97 -5.22 -4.22
C GLY A 75 16.93 -6.29 -4.61
N PHE A 76 15.71 -6.21 -4.14
CA PHE A 76 14.66 -7.12 -4.60
C PHE A 76 14.15 -6.75 -5.99
N GLU A 77 14.02 -7.76 -6.86
CA GLU A 77 13.12 -7.66 -8.00
C GLU A 77 11.69 -7.81 -7.50
N MET A 78 10.80 -6.91 -7.88
CA MET A 78 9.44 -6.89 -7.35
C MET A 78 8.47 -6.13 -8.23
N CYS A 79 7.18 -6.30 -7.96
CA CYS A 79 6.11 -5.47 -8.54
C CYS A 79 5.44 -4.59 -7.46
N VAL A 80 4.97 -3.42 -7.90
CA VAL A 80 4.11 -2.56 -7.09
C VAL A 80 2.89 -2.14 -7.91
N ALA A 81 1.70 -2.53 -7.47
CA ALA A 81 0.43 -2.07 -8.04
C ALA A 81 -0.07 -0.87 -7.21
N GLN A 82 0.18 0.33 -7.72
CA GLN A 82 -0.23 1.57 -7.06
C GLN A 82 -1.57 2.05 -7.60
N SER A 83 -2.54 2.30 -6.71
CA SER A 83 -3.86 2.80 -7.06
C SER A 83 -4.01 4.27 -6.67
N PHE A 84 -4.59 5.07 -7.58
CA PHE A 84 -5.01 6.45 -7.32
C PHE A 84 -6.52 6.57 -7.03
N ALA A 85 -7.20 5.43 -6.87
CA ALA A 85 -8.63 5.42 -6.58
C ALA A 85 -8.96 6.14 -5.27
N LYS A 86 -8.20 5.90 -4.20
CA LYS A 86 -8.47 6.45 -2.87
C LYS A 86 -7.79 7.78 -2.65
N ASN A 87 -6.47 7.85 -2.81
CA ASN A 87 -5.68 9.03 -2.45
C ASN A 87 -5.86 10.24 -3.40
N LEU A 88 -6.38 10.03 -4.61
CA LEU A 88 -6.84 11.10 -5.51
C LEU A 88 -8.36 11.11 -5.72
N GLY A 89 -9.12 10.25 -5.03
CA GLY A 89 -10.57 10.17 -5.17
C GLY A 89 -11.05 9.67 -6.55
N LEU A 90 -10.19 9.01 -7.32
CA LEU A 90 -10.46 8.60 -8.70
C LEU A 90 -11.10 7.21 -8.82
N TYR A 91 -12.00 6.86 -7.89
CA TYR A 91 -12.62 5.52 -7.80
C TYR A 91 -13.21 5.01 -9.12
N GLY A 92 -14.02 5.84 -9.78
CA GLY A 92 -14.69 5.50 -11.05
C GLY A 92 -13.79 5.63 -12.28
N GLN A 93 -12.65 6.29 -12.17
CA GLN A 93 -11.74 6.53 -13.30
C GLN A 93 -10.78 5.37 -13.57
N ARG A 94 -10.71 4.39 -12.69
CA ARG A 94 -9.88 3.21 -12.82
C ARG A 94 -8.41 3.53 -13.13
N ALA A 95 -7.83 4.46 -12.37
CA ALA A 95 -6.46 4.93 -12.54
C ALA A 95 -5.49 4.36 -11.48
N GLY A 96 -4.34 3.94 -11.93
CA GLY A 96 -3.24 3.43 -11.12
C GLY A 96 -1.95 3.40 -11.92
N CYS A 97 -0.87 2.95 -11.30
CA CYS A 97 0.41 2.74 -11.93
C CYS A 97 0.98 1.39 -11.51
N PHE A 98 1.42 0.60 -12.47
CA PHE A 98 2.14 -0.63 -12.20
C PHE A 98 3.63 -0.39 -12.36
N HIS A 99 4.40 -0.70 -11.31
CA HIS A 99 5.84 -0.59 -11.30
C HIS A 99 6.45 -2.00 -11.30
N PHE A 100 7.43 -2.22 -12.15
CA PHE A 100 8.27 -3.39 -12.15
C PHE A 100 9.72 -2.99 -11.89
N ILE A 101 10.29 -3.49 -10.82
CA ILE A 101 11.66 -3.26 -10.42
C ILE A 101 12.48 -4.49 -10.82
N SER A 102 13.54 -4.28 -11.60
CA SER A 102 14.42 -5.34 -12.11
C SER A 102 15.87 -4.90 -12.06
N HIS A 103 16.77 -5.85 -11.93
CA HIS A 103 18.21 -5.63 -11.90
C HIS A 103 18.77 -5.17 -13.24
N ASP A 104 18.15 -5.56 -14.35
CA ASP A 104 18.70 -5.26 -15.67
C ASP A 104 17.68 -4.69 -16.67
N VAL A 105 18.21 -3.88 -17.59
CA VAL A 105 17.41 -3.18 -18.61
C VAL A 105 16.79 -4.14 -19.63
N VAL A 106 17.44 -5.27 -19.92
CA VAL A 106 16.96 -6.25 -20.91
C VAL A 106 15.72 -6.95 -20.36
N THR A 107 15.77 -7.40 -19.12
CA THR A 107 14.62 -8.01 -18.41
C THR A 107 13.47 -7.00 -18.32
N LYS A 108 13.76 -5.73 -17.96
CA LYS A 108 12.75 -4.68 -17.94
C LYS A 108 12.03 -4.53 -19.29
N ALA A 109 12.78 -4.48 -20.40
CA ALA A 109 12.19 -4.34 -21.73
C ALA A 109 11.33 -5.55 -22.12
N ARG A 110 11.77 -6.76 -21.79
CA ARG A 110 11.03 -8.01 -22.04
C ARG A 110 9.72 -8.04 -21.24
N VAL A 111 9.78 -7.70 -19.95
CA VAL A 111 8.59 -7.65 -19.08
C VAL A 111 7.61 -6.61 -19.60
N LEU A 112 8.07 -5.40 -19.95
CA LEU A 112 7.21 -4.35 -20.51
C LEU A 112 6.49 -4.85 -21.77
N SER A 113 7.19 -5.48 -22.70
CA SER A 113 6.58 -6.05 -23.91
C SER A 113 5.49 -7.09 -23.61
N GLN A 114 5.68 -7.93 -22.59
CA GLN A 114 4.64 -8.89 -22.19
C GLN A 114 3.45 -8.22 -21.52
N LEU A 115 3.69 -7.19 -20.69
CA LEU A 115 2.62 -6.40 -20.08
C LEU A 115 1.77 -5.68 -21.11
N GLU A 116 2.38 -5.15 -22.17
CA GLU A 116 1.66 -4.52 -23.29
C GLU A 116 0.75 -5.52 -24.01
N ILE A 117 1.21 -6.76 -24.23
CA ILE A 117 0.41 -7.85 -24.83
C ILE A 117 -0.76 -8.20 -23.90
N ILE A 118 -0.51 -8.39 -22.60
CA ILE A 118 -1.54 -8.69 -21.60
C ILE A 118 -2.57 -7.57 -21.56
N GLN A 119 -2.13 -6.29 -21.46
CA GLN A 119 -3.02 -5.16 -21.47
C GLN A 119 -3.90 -5.15 -22.73
N ARG A 120 -3.28 -5.39 -23.89
CA ARG A 120 -4.01 -5.38 -25.16
C ARG A 120 -5.04 -6.50 -25.24
N SER A 121 -4.75 -7.70 -24.72
CA SER A 121 -5.65 -8.84 -24.74
C SER A 121 -6.80 -8.72 -23.74
N GLU A 122 -6.52 -8.18 -22.53
CA GLU A 122 -7.51 -8.15 -21.45
C GLU A 122 -8.45 -6.94 -21.52
N ILE A 123 -7.94 -5.75 -21.81
CA ILE A 123 -8.67 -4.49 -21.74
C ILE A 123 -8.54 -3.61 -22.97
N SER A 124 -7.76 -4.00 -23.97
CA SER A 124 -7.41 -3.22 -25.18
C SER A 124 -6.66 -1.94 -24.84
N ASN A 125 -7.36 -0.89 -24.40
CA ASN A 125 -6.79 0.37 -23.91
C ASN A 125 -7.50 0.81 -22.64
N PRO A 126 -6.77 1.12 -21.54
CA PRO A 126 -7.37 1.69 -20.35
C PRO A 126 -7.86 3.12 -20.59
N PRO A 127 -8.84 3.62 -19.80
CA PRO A 127 -9.27 5.00 -19.86
C PRO A 127 -8.11 5.94 -19.51
N ILE A 128 -7.90 6.99 -20.31
CA ILE A 128 -6.77 7.92 -20.12
C ILE A 128 -7.08 9.07 -19.15
N TYR A 129 -8.35 9.39 -18.93
CA TYR A 129 -8.74 10.57 -18.16
C TYR A 129 -8.17 10.57 -16.73
N GLY A 130 -8.38 9.49 -15.99
CA GLY A 130 -7.85 9.37 -14.63
C GLY A 130 -6.30 9.43 -14.58
N ALA A 131 -5.63 8.84 -15.56
CA ALA A 131 -4.18 8.91 -15.67
C ALA A 131 -3.69 10.33 -15.93
N LYS A 132 -4.39 11.12 -16.76
CA LYS A 132 -4.07 12.54 -17.00
C LYS A 132 -4.24 13.37 -15.72
N VAL A 133 -5.35 13.17 -14.96
CA VAL A 133 -5.55 13.86 -13.69
C VAL A 133 -4.42 13.53 -12.71
N ALA A 134 -4.11 12.24 -12.52
CA ALA A 134 -3.02 11.82 -11.65
C ALA A 134 -1.68 12.41 -12.09
N SER A 135 -1.36 12.34 -13.38
CA SER A 135 -0.13 12.90 -13.94
C SER A 135 -0.02 14.41 -13.73
N THR A 136 -1.11 15.17 -13.92
CA THR A 136 -1.13 16.61 -13.66
C THR A 136 -0.80 16.92 -12.20
N VAL A 137 -1.46 16.24 -11.27
CA VAL A 137 -1.23 16.47 -9.82
C VAL A 137 0.19 16.08 -9.42
N LEU A 138 0.72 14.98 -9.93
CA LEU A 138 2.03 14.45 -9.52
C LEU A 138 3.21 15.21 -10.15
N ASN A 139 3.03 15.86 -11.29
CA ASN A 139 4.10 16.57 -12.00
C ASN A 139 4.05 18.10 -11.86
N ASP A 140 3.01 18.65 -11.24
CA ASP A 140 2.94 20.07 -10.91
C ASP A 140 3.25 20.27 -9.43
N GLU A 141 4.27 21.08 -9.14
CA GLU A 141 4.76 21.26 -7.76
C GLU A 141 3.70 21.87 -6.82
N LEU A 142 2.88 22.79 -7.34
CA LEU A 142 1.82 23.42 -6.56
C LEU A 142 0.71 22.43 -6.24
N PHE A 143 0.21 21.72 -7.25
CA PHE A 143 -0.84 20.71 -7.06
C PHE A 143 -0.36 19.53 -6.21
N PHE A 144 0.88 19.10 -6.38
CA PHE A 144 1.45 18.04 -5.56
C PHE A 144 1.51 18.43 -4.07
N ARG A 145 1.95 19.65 -3.78
CA ARG A 145 1.99 20.18 -2.40
C ARG A 145 0.60 20.28 -1.79
N GLU A 146 -0.37 20.82 -2.54
CA GLU A 146 -1.76 20.92 -2.10
C GLU A 146 -2.36 19.53 -1.84
N TRP A 147 -2.12 18.59 -2.73
CA TRP A 147 -2.57 17.20 -2.56
C TRP A 147 -1.98 16.54 -1.30
N LYS A 148 -0.70 16.74 -1.01
CA LYS A 148 -0.07 16.24 0.23
C LYS A 148 -0.76 16.80 1.48
N GLU A 149 -1.05 18.08 1.52
CA GLU A 149 -1.76 18.69 2.65
C GLU A 149 -3.20 18.17 2.79
N ASN A 150 -3.90 17.91 1.68
CA ASN A 150 -5.21 17.29 1.69
C ASN A 150 -5.15 15.85 2.26
N LEU A 151 -4.18 15.04 1.84
CA LEU A 151 -3.97 13.70 2.38
C LEU A 151 -3.71 13.72 3.88
N LYS A 152 -2.84 14.61 4.34
CA LYS A 152 -2.55 14.80 5.76
C LYS A 152 -3.79 15.19 6.55
N THR A 153 -4.63 16.05 6.00
CA THR A 153 -5.91 16.46 6.62
C THR A 153 -6.86 15.28 6.73
N MET A 154 -7.02 14.48 5.67
CA MET A 154 -7.91 13.31 5.66
C MET A 154 -7.44 12.22 6.63
N SER A 155 -6.16 11.86 6.58
CA SER A 155 -5.60 10.84 7.48
C SER A 155 -5.63 11.30 8.94
N GLY A 156 -5.30 12.56 9.20
CA GLY A 156 -5.36 13.16 10.54
C GLY A 156 -6.77 13.11 11.13
N ARG A 157 -7.79 13.38 10.31
CA ARG A 157 -9.20 13.23 10.74
C ARG A 157 -9.54 11.79 11.12
N ILE A 158 -9.10 10.81 10.35
CA ILE A 158 -9.35 9.38 10.64
C ILE A 158 -8.69 9.03 11.99
N ILE A 159 -7.44 9.40 12.18
CA ILE A 159 -6.68 9.15 13.42
C ILE A 159 -7.39 9.79 14.62
N GLU A 160 -7.82 11.04 14.47
CA GLU A 160 -8.53 11.76 15.53
C GLU A 160 -9.88 11.11 15.88
N MET A 161 -10.66 10.70 14.88
CA MET A 161 -11.95 10.01 15.11
C MET A 161 -11.76 8.69 15.83
N ARG A 162 -10.73 7.91 15.49
CA ARG A 162 -10.36 6.69 16.22
C ARG A 162 -10.05 6.99 17.69
N LYS A 163 -9.24 8.01 17.95
CA LYS A 163 -8.90 8.44 19.31
C LYS A 163 -10.11 8.91 20.10
N ARG A 164 -11.00 9.71 19.48
CA ARG A 164 -12.24 10.16 20.11
C ARG A 164 -13.17 9.00 20.44
N LEU A 165 -13.32 8.05 19.51
CA LEU A 165 -14.12 6.84 19.73
C LEU A 165 -13.57 6.01 20.90
N TYR A 166 -12.27 5.74 20.92
CA TYR A 166 -11.62 5.03 22.02
C TYR A 166 -11.85 5.72 23.35
N ASN A 167 -11.57 7.02 23.44
CA ASN A 167 -11.75 7.79 24.67
C ASN A 167 -13.21 7.75 25.15
N LYS A 168 -14.17 7.83 24.24
CA LYS A 168 -15.59 7.81 24.59
C LYS A 168 -16.04 6.44 25.11
N LEU A 169 -15.55 5.35 24.55
CA LEU A 169 -15.81 4.00 25.04
C LEU A 169 -15.25 3.77 26.46
N VAL A 170 -14.04 4.28 26.71
CA VAL A 170 -13.40 4.24 28.04
C VAL A 170 -14.19 5.09 29.05
N GLU A 171 -14.56 6.32 28.68
CA GLU A 171 -15.35 7.23 29.53
C GLU A 171 -16.71 6.62 29.94
N LEU A 172 -17.35 5.92 29.00
CA LEU A 172 -18.63 5.26 29.24
C LEU A 172 -18.53 3.93 30.02
N GLY A 173 -17.31 3.50 30.37
CA GLY A 173 -17.09 2.21 31.03
C GLY A 173 -17.53 1.02 30.18
N THR A 174 -17.50 1.13 28.85
CA THR A 174 -17.92 0.05 27.94
C THR A 174 -17.05 -1.19 28.15
N PRO A 175 -17.62 -2.35 28.45
CA PRO A 175 -16.84 -3.57 28.71
C PRO A 175 -16.01 -3.99 27.49
N GLY A 176 -14.77 -4.48 27.73
CA GLY A 176 -13.87 -5.00 26.71
C GLY A 176 -12.59 -4.18 26.52
N ASP A 177 -11.64 -4.73 25.75
CA ASP A 177 -10.43 -4.01 25.32
C ASP A 177 -10.67 -3.34 23.97
N TRP A 178 -10.66 -2.02 23.98
CA TRP A 178 -10.86 -1.17 22.81
C TRP A 178 -9.56 -0.63 22.22
N SER A 179 -8.40 -1.05 22.75
CA SER A 179 -7.08 -0.54 22.35
C SER A 179 -6.78 -0.74 20.86
N HIS A 180 -7.39 -1.77 20.24
CA HIS A 180 -7.25 -2.03 18.80
C HIS A 180 -7.69 -0.84 17.93
N ILE A 181 -8.68 -0.03 18.38
CA ILE A 181 -9.20 1.12 17.65
C ILE A 181 -8.08 2.12 17.34
N THR A 182 -7.17 2.35 18.28
CA THR A 182 -6.06 3.30 18.14
C THR A 182 -4.76 2.66 17.65
N LYS A 183 -4.63 1.33 17.73
CA LYS A 183 -3.48 0.58 17.20
C LYS A 183 -3.62 0.30 15.71
N GLN A 184 -4.85 0.18 15.21
CA GLN A 184 -5.14 -0.01 13.80
C GLN A 184 -5.05 1.33 13.05
N ILE A 185 -4.63 1.28 11.79
CA ILE A 185 -4.36 2.46 10.95
C ILE A 185 -5.16 2.40 9.65
N GLY A 186 -5.28 3.55 8.99
CA GLY A 186 -6.00 3.67 7.73
C GLY A 186 -7.52 3.61 7.92
N MET A 187 -8.22 3.26 6.83
CA MET A 187 -9.68 3.34 6.73
C MET A 187 -10.41 2.13 7.34
N PHE A 188 -9.71 1.04 7.61
CA PHE A 188 -10.30 -0.22 8.07
C PHE A 188 -10.07 -0.45 9.56
N SER A 189 -11.02 -1.13 10.16
CA SER A 189 -10.91 -1.61 11.54
C SER A 189 -11.52 -3.01 11.61
N LEU A 190 -10.72 -3.99 11.99
CA LEU A 190 -11.19 -5.32 12.26
C LEU A 190 -11.52 -5.43 13.75
N TRP A 191 -12.78 -5.75 14.05
CA TRP A 191 -13.23 -6.04 15.39
C TRP A 191 -13.47 -7.55 15.48
N VAL A 192 -12.64 -8.23 16.26
CA VAL A 192 -12.84 -9.65 16.61
C VAL A 192 -13.40 -9.68 18.02
N ARG A 193 -14.62 -10.19 18.19
CA ARG A 193 -15.13 -10.57 19.51
C ARG A 193 -14.32 -11.79 19.96
N LEU A 194 -13.44 -11.59 20.93
CA LEU A 194 -12.84 -12.69 21.69
C LEU A 194 -13.87 -13.23 22.69
#